data_acacef7bd840d3cf009767b8accd566d
#
_entry.id   acacef7bd840d3cf009767b8accd566d
#
_cell.length_a   1.000
_cell.length_b   1.000
_cell.length_c   1.000
_cell.angle_alpha   90.00
_cell.angle_beta   90.00
_cell.angle_gamma   90.00
#
_symmetry.space_group_name_H-M   'P 1'
#
loop_
_entity.id
_entity.type
_entity.pdbx_description
1 polymer ?
#
loop_
_entity_poly.entity_id
_entity_poly.type
_entity_poly.pdbx_seq_one_letter_code
_entity_poly.pdbx_strand_id
1 'polypeptide(L)'
;MKLTYVESVGVKKLEKHEKTVKFVDDDGVENQVVNVYPQVKYQSFEGFGGAVTDAAGYVFQQLDPEQKERLLTMYFHPDHMNYRKVRIHMDSCDFSTHLYSAIKDPRDQDLESFDFSDTEKYILPLLAAAQKMAQKPLKIMLSPWSPPEFMKTNDSRKNGGSLKKEYYPLWAKCICRYITEFEKRGYEVERISIQNEPKAVQLWDSCVYSAEQEKEFLTDHLYPAMKQAGLEHVEIFIWDHNKERIYDRVCDLIDAATNGMIAGAA
;
A
#
# COMPACT_ATOMS: atom_id res chain seq x y z
N MET A 1 6.33 -18.77 36.31
CA MET A 1 6.06 -17.75 35.25
C MET A 1 4.61 -17.83 34.85
N LYS A 2 3.98 -16.70 34.52
CA LYS A 2 2.62 -16.68 33.94
C LYS A 2 2.77 -16.75 32.44
N LEU A 3 2.13 -17.70 31.78
CA LEU A 3 2.06 -17.85 30.34
C LEU A 3 0.65 -17.46 29.86
N THR A 4 0.59 -16.55 28.90
CA THR A 4 -0.64 -16.27 28.18
C THR A 4 -0.48 -16.78 26.76
N TYR A 5 -1.40 -17.58 26.28
CA TYR A 5 -1.40 -18.06 24.91
C TYR A 5 -2.80 -17.95 24.30
N VAL A 6 -2.84 -17.82 22.99
CA VAL A 6 -4.08 -17.77 22.22
C VAL A 6 -4.10 -18.98 21.32
N GLU A 7 -5.17 -19.74 21.36
CA GLU A 7 -5.33 -20.97 20.61
C GLU A 7 -6.45 -20.85 19.59
N SER A 8 -6.21 -21.33 18.39
CA SER A 8 -7.21 -21.47 17.35
C SER A 8 -7.40 -22.94 17.03
N VAL A 9 -8.58 -23.51 17.33
CA VAL A 9 -8.90 -24.91 17.07
C VAL A 9 -10.03 -24.99 16.03
N GLY A 10 -9.70 -25.45 14.81
CA GLY A 10 -10.64 -25.54 13.71
C GLY A 10 -11.20 -24.17 13.28
N VAL A 11 -12.48 -24.09 13.03
CA VAL A 11 -13.20 -22.84 12.67
C VAL A 11 -13.73 -22.07 13.90
N LYS A 12 -13.39 -22.54 15.09
CA LYS A 12 -13.87 -21.95 16.34
C LYS A 12 -12.96 -20.82 16.81
N LYS A 13 -13.57 -19.95 17.60
CA LYS A 13 -13.02 -18.69 18.14
C LYS A 13 -11.60 -18.83 18.65
N LEU A 14 -10.80 -17.77 18.44
CA LEU A 14 -9.55 -17.53 19.16
C LEU A 14 -9.84 -17.50 20.66
N GLU A 15 -9.36 -18.50 21.39
CA GLU A 15 -9.52 -18.56 22.84
C GLU A 15 -8.21 -18.13 23.50
N LYS A 16 -8.32 -17.15 24.41
CA LYS A 16 -7.19 -16.69 25.21
C LYS A 16 -7.14 -17.49 26.49
N HIS A 17 -6.01 -18.13 26.74
CA HIS A 17 -5.74 -18.90 27.95
C HIS A 17 -4.61 -18.28 28.76
N GLU A 18 -4.76 -18.34 30.08
CA GLU A 18 -3.71 -17.95 31.02
C GLU A 18 -3.36 -19.14 31.90
N LYS A 19 -2.09 -19.51 31.94
CA LYS A 19 -1.61 -20.65 32.71
C LYS A 19 -0.35 -20.29 33.48
N THR A 20 -0.32 -20.67 34.75
CA THR A 20 0.92 -20.63 35.54
C THR A 20 1.75 -21.85 35.22
N VAL A 21 2.97 -21.64 34.71
CA VAL A 21 3.89 -22.70 34.35
C VAL A 21 5.16 -22.60 35.22
N LYS A 22 5.74 -23.76 35.57
CA LYS A 22 7.09 -23.84 36.16
C LYS A 22 8.05 -24.24 35.04
N PHE A 23 9.24 -23.69 35.08
CA PHE A 23 10.34 -24.21 34.27
C PHE A 23 10.80 -25.55 34.89
N VAL A 24 11.01 -26.49 34.01
CA VAL A 24 11.62 -27.80 34.34
C VAL A 24 12.79 -28.02 33.40
N ASP A 25 13.70 -28.92 33.80
CA ASP A 25 14.76 -29.31 32.88
C ASP A 25 14.19 -30.04 31.67
N ASP A 26 14.87 -29.90 30.54
CA ASP A 26 14.52 -30.57 29.29
C ASP A 26 14.78 -32.08 29.45
N ASP A 27 13.75 -32.89 29.28
CA ASP A 27 13.81 -34.35 29.35
C ASP A 27 14.11 -35.01 27.99
N GLY A 28 14.39 -34.21 27.00
CA GLY A 28 14.73 -34.67 25.65
C GLY A 28 13.55 -35.20 24.83
N VAL A 29 12.31 -34.87 25.19
CA VAL A 29 11.12 -35.25 24.42
C VAL A 29 10.99 -34.36 23.20
N GLU A 30 11.12 -34.94 22.01
CA GLU A 30 11.10 -34.22 20.70
C GLU A 30 9.70 -34.07 20.09
N ASN A 31 8.68 -34.76 20.61
CA ASN A 31 7.33 -34.71 20.03
C ASN A 31 6.50 -33.56 20.62
N GLN A 32 5.79 -32.83 19.74
CA GLN A 32 4.91 -31.74 20.13
C GLN A 32 5.63 -30.59 20.86
N VAL A 33 6.88 -30.32 20.50
CA VAL A 33 7.72 -29.28 21.08
C VAL A 33 7.75 -28.06 20.18
N VAL A 34 7.67 -26.87 20.77
CA VAL A 34 7.93 -25.59 20.09
C VAL A 34 9.18 -24.98 20.71
N ASN A 35 10.25 -24.92 19.92
CA ASN A 35 11.51 -24.31 20.36
C ASN A 35 11.43 -22.80 20.16
N VAL A 36 11.69 -22.03 21.20
CA VAL A 36 11.71 -20.57 21.17
C VAL A 36 13.12 -20.09 21.49
N TYR A 37 13.72 -19.34 20.59
CA TYR A 37 15.06 -18.78 20.71
C TYR A 37 15.02 -17.25 20.84
N PRO A 38 14.78 -16.68 22.03
CA PRO A 38 14.58 -15.23 22.21
C PRO A 38 15.81 -14.38 21.84
N GLN A 39 17.00 -14.99 21.84
CA GLN A 39 18.26 -14.35 21.46
C GLN A 39 18.44 -14.23 19.94
N VAL A 40 17.73 -15.05 19.16
CA VAL A 40 17.78 -15.01 17.69
C VAL A 40 16.74 -13.98 17.22
N LYS A 41 17.24 -12.88 16.69
CA LYS A 41 16.40 -11.79 16.19
C LYS A 41 16.49 -11.72 14.67
N TYR A 42 15.35 -11.56 14.05
CA TYR A 42 15.19 -11.27 12.61
C TYR A 42 14.78 -9.81 12.42
N GLN A 43 14.13 -9.51 11.29
CA GLN A 43 13.61 -8.17 10.98
C GLN A 43 12.60 -7.68 12.03
N SER A 44 12.51 -6.37 12.19
CA SER A 44 11.48 -5.75 13.02
C SER A 44 10.11 -5.85 12.34
N PHE A 45 9.10 -6.22 13.12
CA PHE A 45 7.72 -6.18 12.66
C PHE A 45 7.17 -4.75 12.81
N GLU A 46 6.76 -4.14 11.70
CA GLU A 46 6.31 -2.74 11.68
C GLU A 46 4.82 -2.54 11.98
N GLY A 47 4.06 -3.61 12.05
CA GLY A 47 2.63 -3.57 12.35
C GLY A 47 1.74 -4.08 11.22
N PHE A 48 0.45 -4.13 11.49
CA PHE A 48 -0.58 -4.49 10.53
C PHE A 48 -1.20 -3.26 9.86
N GLY A 49 -1.83 -3.49 8.72
CA GLY A 49 -2.56 -2.49 7.99
C GLY A 49 -3.60 -3.09 7.05
N GLY A 50 -4.29 -2.23 6.33
CA GLY A 50 -5.29 -2.63 5.35
C GLY A 50 -5.51 -1.55 4.29
N ALA A 51 -6.29 -1.88 3.27
CA ALA A 51 -6.61 -0.94 2.21
C ALA A 51 -7.70 0.06 2.67
N VAL A 52 -7.50 1.33 2.33
CA VAL A 52 -8.51 2.39 2.41
C VAL A 52 -8.85 2.78 0.98
N THR A 53 -9.92 2.19 0.46
CA THR A 53 -10.34 2.36 -0.94
C THR A 53 -11.55 3.28 -1.04
N ASP A 54 -11.83 3.73 -2.26
CA ASP A 54 -13.02 4.51 -2.58
C ASP A 54 -14.31 3.78 -2.17
N ALA A 55 -14.45 2.48 -2.54
CA ALA A 55 -15.59 1.68 -2.15
C ALA A 55 -15.70 1.48 -0.63
N ALA A 56 -14.59 1.31 0.08
CA ALA A 56 -14.59 1.21 1.54
C ALA A 56 -15.07 2.53 2.18
N GLY A 57 -14.60 3.68 1.67
CA GLY A 57 -15.05 4.99 2.12
C GLY A 57 -16.53 5.24 1.82
N TYR A 58 -16.99 4.85 0.62
CA TYR A 58 -18.42 4.90 0.27
C TYR A 58 -19.28 4.09 1.25
N VAL A 59 -18.93 2.84 1.51
CA VAL A 59 -19.67 1.98 2.47
C VAL A 59 -19.59 2.57 3.88
N PHE A 60 -18.42 3.04 4.30
CA PHE A 60 -18.26 3.68 5.61
C PHE A 60 -19.21 4.86 5.80
N GLN A 61 -19.43 5.68 4.78
CA GLN A 61 -20.37 6.81 4.87
C GLN A 61 -21.83 6.36 5.08
N GLN A 62 -22.21 5.16 4.58
CA GLN A 62 -23.57 4.61 4.73
C GLN A 62 -23.83 4.03 6.12
N LEU A 63 -22.81 3.74 6.90
CA LEU A 63 -22.96 3.19 8.25
C LEU A 63 -23.56 4.22 9.19
N ASP A 64 -24.34 3.76 10.16
CA ASP A 64 -24.78 4.60 11.26
C ASP A 64 -23.61 4.94 12.23
N PRO A 65 -23.80 5.88 13.15
CA PRO A 65 -22.73 6.29 14.07
C PRO A 65 -22.15 5.15 14.93
N GLU A 66 -22.98 4.23 15.39
CA GLU A 66 -22.54 3.10 16.24
C GLU A 66 -21.71 2.10 15.42
N GLN A 67 -22.15 1.80 14.22
CA GLN A 67 -21.43 0.94 13.30
C GLN A 67 -20.07 1.55 12.90
N LYS A 68 -20.02 2.87 12.62
CA LYS A 68 -18.76 3.59 12.34
C LYS A 68 -17.79 3.48 13.51
N GLU A 69 -18.26 3.79 14.70
CA GLU A 69 -17.45 3.74 15.93
C GLU A 69 -16.91 2.31 16.16
N ARG A 70 -17.76 1.30 16.04
CA ARG A 70 -17.39 -0.10 16.20
C ARG A 70 -16.32 -0.52 15.17
N LEU A 71 -16.52 -0.17 13.90
CA LEU A 71 -15.55 -0.49 12.83
C LEU A 71 -14.20 0.15 13.12
N LEU A 72 -14.19 1.45 13.40
CA LEU A 72 -12.96 2.19 13.67
C LEU A 72 -12.22 1.64 14.90
N THR A 73 -12.97 1.35 15.98
CA THR A 73 -12.42 0.77 17.21
C THR A 73 -11.78 -0.57 16.95
N MET A 74 -12.45 -1.46 16.23
CA MET A 74 -11.91 -2.79 15.97
C MET A 74 -10.62 -2.77 15.16
N TYR A 75 -10.53 -1.93 14.12
CA TYR A 75 -9.36 -1.91 13.24
C TYR A 75 -8.23 -1.00 13.74
N PHE A 76 -8.55 0.19 14.26
CA PHE A 76 -7.55 1.25 14.44
C PHE A 76 -7.24 1.56 15.91
N HIS A 77 -8.13 1.25 16.86
CA HIS A 77 -7.87 1.55 18.27
C HIS A 77 -6.64 0.77 18.77
N PRO A 78 -5.75 1.40 19.58
CA PRO A 78 -4.52 0.76 20.07
C PRO A 78 -4.70 -0.56 20.81
N ASP A 79 -5.82 -0.75 21.51
CA ASP A 79 -6.12 -1.97 22.29
C ASP A 79 -6.78 -3.09 21.47
N HIS A 80 -7.02 -2.87 20.16
CA HIS A 80 -7.64 -3.83 19.27
C HIS A 80 -6.65 -4.29 18.17
N MET A 81 -7.07 -4.31 16.89
CA MET A 81 -6.17 -4.73 15.79
C MET A 81 -5.03 -3.75 15.57
N ASN A 82 -5.18 -2.49 16.02
CA ASN A 82 -4.12 -1.49 16.03
C ASN A 82 -3.45 -1.31 14.66
N TYR A 83 -4.23 -1.19 13.60
CA TYR A 83 -3.73 -0.91 12.27
C TYR A 83 -2.96 0.41 12.27
N ARG A 84 -1.76 0.38 11.68
CA ARG A 84 -0.83 1.52 11.61
C ARG A 84 -0.50 1.93 10.20
N LYS A 85 -0.74 1.04 9.26
CA LYS A 85 -0.44 1.24 7.84
C LYS A 85 -1.72 1.13 7.03
N VAL A 86 -1.82 1.95 5.99
CA VAL A 86 -2.93 1.90 5.04
C VAL A 86 -2.41 1.95 3.62
N ARG A 87 -3.03 1.19 2.73
CA ARG A 87 -2.75 1.25 1.30
C ARG A 87 -3.89 1.96 0.60
N ILE A 88 -3.55 2.98 -0.19
CA ILE A 88 -4.49 3.83 -0.91
C ILE A 88 -4.13 3.84 -2.39
N HIS A 89 -5.13 3.75 -3.25
CA HIS A 89 -4.92 3.81 -4.69
C HIS A 89 -4.78 5.25 -5.18
N MET A 90 -3.99 5.46 -6.23
CA MET A 90 -3.94 6.67 -7.03
C MET A 90 -4.86 6.49 -8.23
N ASP A 91 -5.71 7.48 -8.53
CA ASP A 91 -6.80 7.34 -9.49
C ASP A 91 -7.73 6.17 -9.14
N SER A 92 -8.63 5.76 -10.05
CA SER A 92 -9.52 4.63 -9.80
C SER A 92 -8.78 3.27 -9.77
N CYS A 93 -9.42 2.31 -9.13
CA CYS A 93 -9.01 0.91 -9.04
C CYS A 93 -10.25 0.00 -9.12
N ASP A 94 -10.08 -1.32 -8.99
CA ASP A 94 -11.18 -2.28 -8.94
C ASP A 94 -12.15 -2.08 -7.75
N PHE A 95 -11.70 -1.38 -6.70
CA PHE A 95 -12.52 -0.98 -5.55
C PHE A 95 -12.90 0.51 -5.59
N SER A 96 -13.15 1.06 -6.78
CA SER A 96 -13.70 2.40 -6.95
C SER A 96 -15.16 2.38 -7.36
N THR A 97 -15.88 3.44 -7.05
CA THR A 97 -17.32 3.58 -7.39
C THR A 97 -17.53 3.85 -8.88
N HIS A 98 -16.51 4.34 -9.57
CA HIS A 98 -16.48 4.61 -11.01
C HIS A 98 -15.03 4.71 -11.49
N LEU A 99 -14.84 4.76 -12.80
CA LEU A 99 -13.54 5.04 -13.40
C LEU A 99 -13.26 6.54 -13.38
N TYR A 100 -12.08 6.91 -12.87
CA TYR A 100 -11.62 8.30 -12.89
C TYR A 100 -10.10 8.40 -12.98
N SER A 101 -9.62 9.54 -13.38
CA SER A 101 -8.23 9.95 -13.27
C SER A 101 -8.13 11.42 -12.90
N ALA A 102 -7.14 11.76 -12.10
CA ALA A 102 -6.92 13.14 -11.64
C ALA A 102 -6.54 14.08 -12.78
N ILE A 103 -6.03 13.55 -13.90
CA ILE A 103 -5.65 14.31 -15.07
C ILE A 103 -6.41 13.79 -16.28
N LYS A 104 -7.03 14.69 -17.03
CA LYS A 104 -7.87 14.36 -18.19
C LYS A 104 -7.37 14.99 -19.48
N ASP A 105 -6.58 16.08 -19.42
CA ASP A 105 -6.06 16.77 -20.59
C ASP A 105 -4.59 16.38 -20.84
N PRO A 106 -4.26 15.73 -21.98
CA PRO A 106 -2.88 15.36 -22.32
C PRO A 106 -1.93 16.55 -22.52
N ARG A 107 -2.48 17.77 -22.68
CA ARG A 107 -1.71 19.00 -22.84
C ARG A 107 -1.31 19.65 -21.52
N ASP A 108 -1.93 19.24 -20.41
CA ASP A 108 -1.65 19.78 -19.09
C ASP A 108 -0.36 19.18 -18.50
N GLN A 109 0.76 19.70 -18.98
CA GLN A 109 2.10 19.25 -18.56
C GLN A 109 2.50 19.73 -17.14
N ASP A 110 1.78 20.74 -16.62
CA ASP A 110 2.07 21.36 -15.33
C ASP A 110 1.07 20.99 -14.24
N LEU A 111 0.12 20.06 -14.54
CA LEU A 111 -0.88 19.54 -13.62
C LEU A 111 -1.78 20.63 -13.00
N GLU A 112 -2.10 21.67 -13.77
CA GLU A 112 -3.00 22.75 -13.33
C GLU A 112 -4.42 22.26 -13.14
N SER A 113 -4.86 21.28 -13.96
CA SER A 113 -6.18 20.66 -13.90
C SER A 113 -6.24 19.43 -13.00
N PHE A 114 -5.23 19.19 -12.16
CA PHE A 114 -5.18 18.03 -11.28
C PHE A 114 -6.38 18.00 -10.32
N ASP A 115 -7.25 17.02 -10.48
CA ASP A 115 -8.51 16.87 -9.77
C ASP A 115 -8.38 15.81 -8.67
N PHE A 116 -8.39 16.23 -7.41
CA PHE A 116 -8.30 15.35 -6.24
C PHE A 116 -9.66 15.04 -5.61
N SER A 117 -10.76 15.51 -6.19
CA SER A 117 -12.10 15.50 -5.63
C SER A 117 -12.64 14.08 -5.34
N ASP A 118 -12.32 13.11 -6.19
CA ASP A 118 -12.73 11.71 -5.97
C ASP A 118 -12.08 11.13 -4.72
N THR A 119 -10.79 11.40 -4.49
CA THR A 119 -10.10 11.01 -3.25
C THR A 119 -10.69 11.71 -2.02
N GLU A 120 -11.00 13.00 -2.13
CA GLU A 120 -11.61 13.79 -1.05
C GLU A 120 -12.99 13.29 -0.66
N LYS A 121 -13.74 12.74 -1.61
CA LYS A 121 -15.13 12.36 -1.41
C LYS A 121 -15.31 11.19 -0.44
N TYR A 122 -14.51 10.15 -0.59
CA TYR A 122 -14.69 8.90 0.15
C TYR A 122 -13.47 8.46 0.95
N ILE A 123 -12.27 8.57 0.38
CA ILE A 123 -11.04 8.10 1.00
C ILE A 123 -10.66 8.98 2.18
N LEU A 124 -10.59 10.30 2.01
CA LEU A 124 -10.15 11.21 3.08
C LEU A 124 -11.07 11.19 4.31
N PRO A 125 -12.41 11.14 4.21
CA PRO A 125 -13.26 11.05 5.40
C PRO A 125 -13.03 9.77 6.21
N LEU A 126 -12.85 8.62 5.57
CA LEU A 126 -12.52 7.37 6.25
C LEU A 126 -11.12 7.45 6.86
N LEU A 127 -10.13 7.94 6.12
CA LEU A 127 -8.76 8.09 6.59
C LEU A 127 -8.66 9.02 7.81
N ALA A 128 -9.36 10.15 7.78
CA ALA A 128 -9.41 11.11 8.91
C ALA A 128 -10.00 10.47 10.17
N ALA A 129 -11.11 9.74 10.01
CA ALA A 129 -11.75 9.04 11.12
C ALA A 129 -10.85 7.93 11.69
N ALA A 130 -10.20 7.17 10.80
CA ALA A 130 -9.26 6.12 11.16
C ALA A 130 -8.04 6.67 11.91
N GLN A 131 -7.44 7.75 11.41
CA GLN A 131 -6.28 8.39 12.05
C GLN A 131 -6.64 8.95 13.45
N LYS A 132 -7.81 9.55 13.58
CA LYS A 132 -8.30 10.01 14.87
C LYS A 132 -8.45 8.85 15.87
N MET A 133 -9.01 7.73 15.46
CA MET A 133 -9.17 6.52 16.30
C MET A 133 -7.81 5.90 16.66
N ALA A 134 -6.87 5.87 15.72
CA ALA A 134 -5.52 5.34 15.92
C ALA A 134 -4.67 6.16 16.90
N GLN A 135 -5.06 7.41 17.18
CA GLN A 135 -4.35 8.35 18.06
C GLN A 135 -2.89 8.62 17.65
N LYS A 136 -2.54 8.31 16.43
CA LYS A 136 -1.21 8.52 15.80
C LYS A 136 -1.39 8.66 14.31
N PRO A 137 -0.45 9.31 13.60
CA PRO A 137 -0.44 9.30 12.16
C PRO A 137 -0.46 7.87 11.61
N LEU A 138 -1.32 7.63 10.63
CA LEU A 138 -1.31 6.39 9.84
C LEU A 138 -0.31 6.56 8.70
N LYS A 139 0.52 5.56 8.50
CA LYS A 139 1.50 5.55 7.42
C LYS A 139 0.86 5.04 6.14
N ILE A 140 0.93 5.83 5.11
CA ILE A 140 0.28 5.56 3.82
C ILE A 140 1.27 4.95 2.85
N MET A 141 0.82 3.89 2.17
CA MET A 141 1.40 3.40 0.92
C MET A 141 0.46 3.78 -0.22
N LEU A 142 0.93 4.55 -1.18
CA LEU A 142 0.18 4.88 -2.39
C LEU A 142 0.55 3.92 -3.52
N SER A 143 -0.46 3.44 -4.26
CA SER A 143 -0.27 2.51 -5.38
C SER A 143 -1.17 2.89 -6.56
N PRO A 144 -0.63 3.07 -7.79
CA PRO A 144 -1.43 3.29 -8.98
C PRO A 144 -1.86 1.95 -9.62
N TRP A 145 -3.11 1.86 -10.07
CA TRP A 145 -3.61 0.74 -10.87
C TRP A 145 -3.43 0.96 -12.36
N SER A 146 -3.60 2.18 -12.80
CA SER A 146 -3.39 2.57 -14.21
C SER A 146 -3.14 4.05 -14.32
N PRO A 147 -2.22 4.48 -15.19
CA PRO A 147 -2.19 5.88 -15.65
C PRO A 147 -3.47 6.25 -16.37
N PRO A 148 -3.75 7.55 -16.60
CA PRO A 148 -4.83 8.03 -17.47
C PRO A 148 -4.82 7.35 -18.83
N GLU A 149 -5.99 7.16 -19.43
CA GLU A 149 -6.17 6.43 -20.69
C GLU A 149 -5.32 6.95 -21.85
N PHE A 150 -5.19 8.27 -22.00
CA PHE A 150 -4.39 8.88 -23.08
C PHE A 150 -2.88 8.57 -22.96
N MET A 151 -2.39 8.24 -21.77
CA MET A 151 -1.00 7.82 -21.52
C MET A 151 -0.74 6.34 -21.85
N LYS A 152 -1.78 5.55 -22.13
CA LYS A 152 -1.70 4.10 -22.30
C LYS A 152 -1.63 3.70 -23.77
N THR A 153 -0.88 2.65 -24.07
CA THR A 153 -0.73 2.11 -25.44
C THR A 153 -2.02 1.55 -26.02
N ASN A 154 -2.99 1.21 -25.17
CA ASN A 154 -4.32 0.72 -25.57
C ASN A 154 -5.43 1.77 -25.40
N ASP A 155 -5.08 3.02 -25.11
CA ASP A 155 -6.00 4.15 -24.89
C ASP A 155 -7.14 3.81 -23.93
N SER A 156 -6.85 2.99 -22.91
CA SER A 156 -7.81 2.54 -21.90
C SER A 156 -7.12 2.32 -20.56
N ARG A 157 -7.79 2.67 -19.48
CA ARG A 157 -7.34 2.34 -18.13
C ARG A 157 -7.44 0.84 -17.83
N LYS A 158 -8.30 0.13 -18.56
CA LYS A 158 -8.57 -1.31 -18.42
C LYS A 158 -7.75 -2.15 -19.39
N ASN A 159 -7.80 -3.49 -19.18
CA ASN A 159 -7.26 -4.49 -20.11
C ASN A 159 -5.75 -4.36 -20.37
N GLY A 160 -4.99 -4.07 -19.33
CA GLY A 160 -3.53 -3.96 -19.43
C GLY A 160 -3.09 -2.76 -20.28
N GLY A 161 -2.33 -3.01 -21.35
CA GLY A 161 -1.58 -1.98 -22.03
C GLY A 161 -0.40 -1.48 -21.20
N SER A 162 0.47 -0.67 -21.77
CA SER A 162 1.64 -0.12 -21.09
C SER A 162 1.62 1.40 -21.12
N LEU A 163 2.33 2.03 -20.20
CA LEU A 163 2.57 3.48 -20.25
C LEU A 163 3.39 3.83 -21.50
N LYS A 164 2.95 4.80 -22.29
CA LYS A 164 3.68 5.32 -23.45
C LYS A 164 4.89 6.13 -22.96
N LYS A 165 6.05 5.94 -23.58
CA LYS A 165 7.31 6.56 -23.13
C LYS A 165 7.28 8.08 -23.08
N GLU A 166 6.59 8.70 -24.02
CA GLU A 166 6.43 10.16 -24.05
C GLU A 166 5.73 10.73 -22.82
N TYR A 167 4.98 9.90 -22.08
CA TYR A 167 4.30 10.30 -20.86
C TYR A 167 5.02 9.90 -19.56
N TYR A 168 6.17 9.26 -19.62
CA TYR A 168 6.94 8.91 -18.41
C TYR A 168 7.19 10.13 -17.50
N PRO A 169 7.67 11.28 -18.04
CA PRO A 169 7.89 12.47 -17.20
C PRO A 169 6.60 13.00 -16.57
N LEU A 170 5.50 13.03 -17.32
CA LEU A 170 4.22 13.53 -16.82
C LEU A 170 3.64 12.61 -15.75
N TRP A 171 3.72 11.28 -15.95
CA TRP A 171 3.23 10.32 -14.96
C TRP A 171 4.05 10.37 -13.66
N ALA A 172 5.36 10.53 -13.73
CA ALA A 172 6.21 10.75 -12.57
C ALA A 172 5.80 12.01 -11.78
N LYS A 173 5.53 13.13 -12.48
CA LYS A 173 4.99 14.34 -11.85
C LYS A 173 3.63 14.09 -11.18
N CYS A 174 2.74 13.30 -11.81
CA CYS A 174 1.44 12.95 -11.23
C CYS A 174 1.59 12.20 -9.92
N ILE A 175 2.48 11.21 -9.86
CA ILE A 175 2.77 10.45 -8.63
C ILE A 175 3.26 11.42 -7.54
N CYS A 176 4.21 12.29 -7.86
CA CYS A 176 4.69 13.32 -6.92
C CYS A 176 3.55 14.25 -6.45
N ARG A 177 2.63 14.61 -7.35
CA ARG A 177 1.48 15.46 -7.01
C ARG A 177 0.54 14.74 -6.04
N TYR A 178 0.25 13.44 -6.23
CA TYR A 178 -0.54 12.66 -5.29
C TYR A 178 0.07 12.67 -3.89
N ILE A 179 1.36 12.38 -3.78
CA ILE A 179 2.08 12.43 -2.49
C ILE A 179 1.89 13.81 -1.83
N THR A 180 2.18 14.86 -2.57
CA THR A 180 2.09 16.24 -2.08
C THR A 180 0.67 16.62 -1.63
N GLU A 181 -0.38 16.13 -2.32
CA GLU A 181 -1.76 16.43 -1.94
C GLU A 181 -2.17 15.75 -0.63
N PHE A 182 -1.69 14.53 -0.35
CA PHE A 182 -1.87 13.90 0.96
C PHE A 182 -1.10 14.65 2.06
N GLU A 183 0.17 14.98 1.82
CA GLU A 183 1.03 15.64 2.82
C GLU A 183 0.55 17.05 3.16
N LYS A 184 0.11 17.84 2.18
CA LYS A 184 -0.52 19.16 2.40
C LYS A 184 -1.75 19.10 3.32
N ARG A 185 -2.43 17.94 3.37
CA ARG A 185 -3.58 17.70 4.23
C ARG A 185 -3.22 17.08 5.57
N GLY A 186 -1.92 16.95 5.88
CA GLY A 186 -1.42 16.46 7.16
C GLY A 186 -1.39 14.92 7.28
N TYR A 187 -1.35 14.23 6.16
CA TYR A 187 -1.17 12.77 6.13
C TYR A 187 0.27 12.39 5.81
N GLU A 188 0.77 11.33 6.43
CA GLU A 188 2.14 10.83 6.23
C GLU A 188 2.16 9.79 5.11
N VAL A 189 2.73 10.14 3.95
CA VAL A 189 3.00 9.17 2.89
C VAL A 189 4.38 8.56 3.16
N GLU A 190 4.40 7.30 3.61
CA GLU A 190 5.64 6.58 3.91
C GLU A 190 6.21 5.91 2.65
N ARG A 191 5.32 5.41 1.78
CA ARG A 191 5.71 4.52 0.67
C ARG A 191 4.87 4.76 -0.57
N ILE A 192 5.47 4.44 -1.71
CA ILE A 192 4.75 4.27 -2.97
C ILE A 192 5.14 2.93 -3.60
N SER A 193 4.24 2.32 -4.36
CA SER A 193 4.62 1.35 -5.38
C SER A 193 4.62 1.99 -6.76
N ILE A 194 5.50 1.50 -7.63
CA ILE A 194 5.58 2.02 -9.01
C ILE A 194 4.29 1.70 -9.77
N GLN A 195 3.79 0.47 -9.60
CA GLN A 195 2.60 -0.02 -10.29
C GLN A 195 1.98 -1.19 -9.52
N ASN A 196 0.67 -1.14 -9.28
CA ASN A 196 -0.10 -2.30 -8.81
C ASN A 196 -0.10 -3.39 -9.87
N GLU A 197 0.23 -4.62 -9.48
CA GLU A 197 0.19 -5.82 -10.32
C GLU A 197 0.81 -5.63 -11.73
N PRO A 198 2.10 -5.29 -11.86
CA PRO A 198 2.71 -4.87 -13.12
C PRO A 198 2.71 -5.94 -14.22
N LYS A 199 2.25 -7.17 -13.97
CA LYS A 199 2.06 -8.23 -14.97
C LYS A 199 0.59 -8.58 -15.24
N ALA A 200 -0.34 -8.01 -14.49
CA ALA A 200 -1.74 -8.36 -14.62
C ALA A 200 -2.42 -7.58 -15.74
N VAL A 201 -3.23 -8.30 -16.52
CA VAL A 201 -4.17 -7.76 -17.51
C VAL A 201 -5.57 -8.04 -16.99
N GLN A 202 -6.21 -6.99 -16.50
CA GLN A 202 -7.50 -7.11 -15.82
C GLN A 202 -8.62 -6.39 -16.57
N LEU A 203 -9.85 -6.83 -16.35
CA LEU A 203 -11.06 -6.17 -16.89
C LEU A 203 -11.35 -4.79 -16.24
N TRP A 204 -10.63 -4.46 -15.20
CA TRP A 204 -10.59 -3.18 -14.50
C TRP A 204 -9.26 -2.47 -14.74
N ASP A 205 -9.01 -1.39 -14.01
CA ASP A 205 -7.77 -0.62 -14.10
C ASP A 205 -6.54 -1.52 -13.97
N SER A 206 -5.68 -1.49 -14.97
CA SER A 206 -4.44 -2.28 -14.99
C SER A 206 -3.46 -1.71 -16.00
N CYS A 207 -2.18 -1.85 -15.71
CA CYS A 207 -1.09 -1.40 -16.58
C CYS A 207 0.08 -2.35 -16.48
N VAL A 208 0.60 -2.79 -17.62
CA VAL A 208 1.71 -3.75 -17.67
C VAL A 208 3.04 -3.00 -17.76
N TYR A 209 3.97 -3.42 -16.92
CA TYR A 209 5.38 -3.04 -17.00
C TYR A 209 6.25 -4.29 -17.13
N SER A 210 7.15 -4.32 -18.12
CA SER A 210 8.29 -5.24 -18.05
C SER A 210 9.27 -4.80 -16.96
N ALA A 211 10.24 -5.65 -16.61
CA ALA A 211 11.26 -5.25 -15.64
C ALA A 211 12.09 -4.06 -16.15
N GLU A 212 12.42 -4.07 -17.44
CA GLU A 212 13.16 -2.99 -18.09
C GLU A 212 12.37 -1.68 -18.10
N GLN A 213 11.06 -1.73 -18.38
CA GLN A 213 10.19 -0.53 -18.37
C GLN A 213 10.04 0.03 -16.97
N GLU A 214 9.85 -0.83 -15.95
CA GLU A 214 9.75 -0.41 -14.56
C GLU A 214 11.06 0.24 -14.09
N LYS A 215 12.21 -0.36 -14.48
CA LYS A 215 13.54 0.16 -14.16
C LYS A 215 13.81 1.50 -14.85
N GLU A 216 13.57 1.61 -16.16
CA GLU A 216 13.72 2.85 -16.91
C GLU A 216 12.85 3.96 -16.32
N PHE A 217 11.58 3.65 -16.02
CA PHE A 217 10.67 4.63 -15.39
C PHE A 217 11.17 5.07 -14.01
N LEU A 218 11.65 4.15 -13.20
CA LEU A 218 12.21 4.44 -11.88
C LEU A 218 13.44 5.35 -11.98
N THR A 219 14.45 4.93 -12.78
CA THR A 219 15.78 5.59 -12.78
C THR A 219 15.77 6.93 -13.48
N ASP A 220 15.08 7.02 -14.61
CA ASP A 220 15.18 8.17 -15.51
C ASP A 220 14.07 9.21 -15.30
N HIS A 221 12.98 8.82 -14.60
CA HIS A 221 11.83 9.71 -14.43
C HIS A 221 11.33 9.83 -13.00
N LEU A 222 10.92 8.73 -12.33
CA LEU A 222 10.26 8.81 -11.05
C LEU A 222 11.19 9.29 -9.92
N TYR A 223 12.35 8.63 -9.76
CA TYR A 223 13.28 9.01 -8.71
C TYR A 223 13.84 10.44 -8.88
N PRO A 224 14.25 10.89 -10.09
CA PRO A 224 14.61 12.29 -10.31
C PRO A 224 13.46 13.27 -10.00
N ALA A 225 12.22 12.97 -10.39
CA ALA A 225 11.08 13.82 -10.11
C ALA A 225 10.80 13.92 -8.60
N MET A 226 10.88 12.81 -7.87
CA MET A 226 10.73 12.82 -6.41
C MET A 226 11.81 13.65 -5.73
N LYS A 227 13.06 13.54 -6.16
CA LYS A 227 14.16 14.39 -5.65
C LYS A 227 13.89 15.88 -5.92
N GLN A 228 13.48 16.22 -7.14
CA GLN A 228 13.16 17.59 -7.49
C GLN A 228 12.00 18.16 -6.67
N ALA A 229 11.04 17.30 -6.30
CA ALA A 229 9.90 17.66 -5.47
C ALA A 229 10.18 17.64 -3.95
N GLY A 230 11.38 17.25 -3.52
CA GLY A 230 11.75 17.13 -2.09
C GLY A 230 11.07 15.95 -1.38
N LEU A 231 10.76 14.89 -2.12
CA LEU A 231 10.04 13.69 -1.65
C LEU A 231 10.96 12.49 -1.41
N GLU A 232 12.24 12.72 -1.13
CA GLU A 232 13.25 11.67 -0.91
C GLU A 232 12.99 10.86 0.37
N HIS A 233 12.14 11.34 1.25
CA HIS A 233 11.71 10.65 2.46
C HIS A 233 10.68 9.54 2.19
N VAL A 234 10.07 9.50 1.00
CA VAL A 234 9.09 8.50 0.61
C VAL A 234 9.78 7.31 -0.03
N GLU A 235 9.61 6.13 0.56
CA GLU A 235 10.20 4.89 0.09
C GLU A 235 9.54 4.38 -1.20
N ILE A 236 10.34 3.91 -2.16
CA ILE A 236 9.84 3.33 -3.41
C ILE A 236 9.89 1.80 -3.32
N PHE A 237 8.74 1.18 -3.58
CA PHE A 237 8.58 -0.27 -3.65
C PHE A 237 8.33 -0.72 -5.09
N ILE A 238 8.95 -1.83 -5.45
CA ILE A 238 8.78 -2.51 -6.73
C ILE A 238 7.92 -3.75 -6.57
N TRP A 239 7.49 -4.35 -7.67
CA TRP A 239 6.77 -5.61 -7.68
C TRP A 239 5.59 -5.67 -6.70
N ASP A 240 4.69 -4.71 -6.71
CA ASP A 240 3.43 -4.71 -5.96
C ASP A 240 2.47 -5.77 -6.54
N HIS A 241 2.80 -7.04 -6.30
CA HIS A 241 2.16 -8.19 -6.94
C HIS A 241 2.29 -9.45 -6.07
N ASN A 242 1.76 -10.59 -6.58
CA ASN A 242 1.85 -11.90 -5.95
C ASN A 242 3.30 -12.36 -5.73
N LYS A 243 3.53 -13.17 -4.70
CA LYS A 243 4.87 -13.56 -4.23
C LYS A 243 5.63 -14.50 -5.16
N GLU A 244 4.93 -15.25 -6.03
CA GLU A 244 5.52 -16.33 -6.82
C GLU A 244 6.64 -15.89 -7.76
N ARG A 245 6.70 -14.60 -8.11
CA ARG A 245 7.75 -14.06 -9.00
C ARG A 245 8.53 -12.90 -8.40
N ILE A 246 8.40 -12.69 -7.09
CA ILE A 246 9.07 -11.59 -6.40
C ILE A 246 10.59 -11.68 -6.54
N TYR A 247 11.15 -12.89 -6.44
CA TYR A 247 12.58 -13.09 -6.55
C TYR A 247 13.11 -12.71 -7.93
N ASP A 248 12.48 -13.22 -9.00
CA ASP A 248 12.88 -12.92 -10.36
C ASP A 248 12.87 -11.42 -10.63
N ARG A 249 11.75 -10.76 -10.26
CA ARG A 249 11.59 -9.33 -10.52
C ARG A 249 12.59 -8.48 -9.72
N VAL A 250 12.86 -8.85 -8.47
CA VAL A 250 13.88 -8.17 -7.65
C VAL A 250 15.27 -8.31 -8.28
N CYS A 251 15.63 -9.50 -8.76
CA CYS A 251 16.90 -9.71 -9.45
C CYS A 251 17.02 -8.91 -10.76
N ASP A 252 15.91 -8.73 -11.47
CA ASP A 252 15.89 -7.96 -12.72
C ASP A 252 16.03 -6.44 -12.49
N LEU A 253 15.49 -5.93 -11.35
CA LEU A 253 15.45 -4.50 -11.08
C LEU A 253 16.60 -3.99 -10.21
N ILE A 254 17.09 -4.80 -9.26
CA ILE A 254 18.10 -4.34 -8.30
C ILE A 254 19.51 -4.57 -8.86
N ASP A 255 20.23 -3.48 -9.04
CA ASP A 255 21.65 -3.46 -9.35
C ASP A 255 22.35 -2.28 -8.65
N ALA A 256 23.60 -2.00 -9.00
CA ALA A 256 24.38 -0.92 -8.40
C ALA A 256 23.75 0.48 -8.61
N ALA A 257 22.99 0.67 -9.70
CA ALA A 257 22.33 1.96 -9.99
C ALA A 257 21.03 2.13 -9.20
N THR A 258 20.27 1.07 -8.99
CA THR A 258 18.91 1.12 -8.41
C THR A 258 18.86 0.77 -6.92
N ASN A 259 19.89 0.13 -6.38
CA ASN A 259 19.92 -0.34 -4.98
C ASN A 259 19.67 0.79 -3.95
N GLY A 260 20.09 2.02 -4.25
CA GLY A 260 19.84 3.18 -3.40
C GLY A 260 18.48 3.87 -3.62
N MET A 261 17.68 3.42 -4.61
CA MET A 261 16.38 3.99 -4.97
C MET A 261 15.22 3.12 -4.50
N ILE A 262 15.45 1.81 -4.31
CA ILE A 262 14.43 0.81 -4.00
C ILE A 262 14.53 0.45 -2.52
N ALA A 263 13.47 0.65 -1.77
CA ALA A 263 13.38 0.27 -0.37
C ALA A 263 12.91 -1.18 -0.16
N GLY A 264 12.14 -1.72 -1.11
CA GLY A 264 11.63 -3.07 -1.00
C GLY A 264 10.75 -3.51 -2.17
N ALA A 265 10.20 -4.71 -2.03
CA ALA A 265 9.17 -5.26 -2.91
C ALA A 265 7.88 -5.46 -2.11
N ALA A 266 6.71 -5.17 -2.71
CA ALA A 266 5.41 -5.24 -2.06
C ALA A 266 4.57 -6.42 -2.59
#